data_a475d177bf4bd0c045c44c474c3c17a8
#
_entry.id   a475d177bf4bd0c045c44c474c3c17a8
#
_cell.length_a   1.000
_cell.length_b   1.000
_cell.length_c   1.000
_cell.angle_alpha   90.00
_cell.angle_beta   90.00
_cell.angle_gamma   90.00
#
_symmetry.space_group_name_H-M   'P 1'
#
loop_
_entity.id
_entity.type
_entity.pdbx_description
1 polymer ?
#
loop_
_entity_poly.entity_id
_entity_poly.type
_entity_poly.pdbx_seq_one_letter_code
_entity_poly.pdbx_strand_id
1 'polypeptide(L)'
;MLLLVGCQQVLHPGWPEYKGYKKAPYTVKGTRFVPMSVESALHYKATGIASHYEADGDIGAIGQKLYRHKRYAAHRTLPLPCTVRITCHRTGKSCIVRVADRGPYIRGRLIDVGTKVAKELGFYERGLDTVTVEVISVGDGK
;
A
#
# COMPACT_ATOMS: atom_id res chain seq x y z
N MET A 1 7.43 26.20 9.49
CA MET A 1 7.45 25.82 9.22
C MET A 1 7.14 25.46 8.16
N LEU A 2 7.03 25.43 7.45
CA LEU A 2 6.92 25.04 6.63
C LEU A 2 7.17 24.00 6.18
N LEU A 3 7.67 23.86 6.51
CA LEU A 3 8.12 22.73 6.65
C LEU A 3 7.25 21.65 6.34
N LEU A 4 5.98 21.74 6.38
CA LEU A 4 5.04 20.73 6.07
C LEU A 4 5.23 20.18 4.72
N VAL A 5 5.60 21.03 3.79
CA VAL A 5 5.84 20.59 2.44
C VAL A 5 6.99 19.61 2.39
N GLY A 6 8.04 19.91 3.12
CA GLY A 6 9.16 19.01 3.15
C GLY A 6 8.79 17.68 3.78
N CYS A 7 7.95 17.70 4.80
CA CYS A 7 7.58 16.47 5.45
C CYS A 7 6.83 15.54 4.54
N GLN A 8 5.99 16.07 3.69
CA GLN A 8 5.26 15.21 2.80
C GLN A 8 6.15 14.50 1.82
N GLN A 9 7.21 15.17 1.40
CA GLN A 9 8.09 14.55 0.44
C GLN A 9 8.88 13.41 1.01
N VAL A 10 9.15 13.44 2.32
CA VAL A 10 9.89 12.35 2.93
C VAL A 10 9.08 11.10 3.11
N LEU A 11 7.79 11.14 2.88
CA LEU A 11 6.99 9.93 2.98
C LEU A 11 7.36 8.90 1.93
N HIS A 12 8.00 9.33 0.85
CA HIS A 12 8.33 8.43 -0.26
C HIS A 12 9.80 8.51 -0.66
N PRO A 13 10.72 8.43 0.29
CA PRO A 13 12.12 8.52 -0.08
C PRO A 13 12.51 7.36 -0.98
N GLY A 14 13.21 7.68 -2.06
CA GLY A 14 13.71 6.67 -2.96
C GLY A 14 12.71 6.15 -3.98
N TRP A 15 11.49 6.69 -4.01
CA TRP A 15 10.50 6.32 -5.03
C TRP A 15 10.44 7.39 -6.10
N PRO A 16 10.35 6.99 -7.39
CA PRO A 16 10.10 7.98 -8.44
C PRO A 16 8.72 8.60 -8.24
N GLU A 17 8.61 9.87 -8.57
CA GLU A 17 7.34 10.55 -8.47
C GLU A 17 6.37 10.01 -9.51
N TYR A 18 5.12 9.80 -9.11
CA TYR A 18 4.05 9.42 -10.01
C TYR A 18 3.07 10.58 -10.09
N LYS A 19 2.82 11.08 -11.30
CA LYS A 19 1.94 12.22 -11.46
C LYS A 19 0.50 11.77 -11.39
N GLY A 20 -0.29 12.42 -10.54
CA GLY A 20 -1.69 12.07 -10.36
C GLY A 20 -1.86 10.77 -9.58
N TYR A 21 -2.87 10.01 -9.96
CA TYR A 21 -3.14 8.72 -9.33
C TYR A 21 -3.96 7.86 -10.26
N LYS A 22 -3.81 6.55 -10.09
CA LYS A 22 -4.53 5.59 -10.90
C LYS A 22 -5.75 5.12 -10.13
N LYS A 23 -6.93 5.32 -10.72
CA LYS A 23 -8.18 4.86 -10.13
C LYS A 23 -9.16 4.35 -11.16
N ALA A 24 -8.67 3.92 -12.31
CA ALA A 24 -9.54 3.36 -13.33
C ALA A 24 -10.04 1.98 -12.90
N PRO A 25 -11.31 1.65 -13.17
CA PRO A 25 -11.79 0.30 -12.91
C PRO A 25 -11.01 -0.74 -13.68
N TYR A 26 -10.96 -1.94 -13.18
CA TYR A 26 -10.25 -3.04 -13.83
C TYR A 26 -10.92 -4.36 -13.48
N THR A 27 -10.62 -5.40 -14.25
CA THR A 27 -11.25 -6.70 -14.09
C THR A 27 -10.17 -7.77 -13.95
N VAL A 28 -10.36 -8.66 -12.99
CA VAL A 28 -9.48 -9.81 -12.79
C VAL A 28 -10.34 -11.05 -12.73
N LYS A 29 -10.11 -11.98 -13.66
CA LYS A 29 -10.83 -13.24 -13.72
C LYS A 29 -12.34 -13.05 -13.63
N GLY A 30 -12.85 -12.08 -14.36
CA GLY A 30 -14.28 -11.81 -14.43
C GLY A 30 -14.85 -10.95 -13.32
N THR A 31 -14.09 -10.63 -12.30
CA THR A 31 -14.54 -9.76 -11.23
C THR A 31 -14.07 -8.33 -11.49
N ARG A 32 -15.01 -7.40 -11.47
CA ARG A 32 -14.71 -5.99 -11.69
C ARG A 32 -14.42 -5.30 -10.37
N PHE A 33 -13.34 -4.56 -10.34
CA PHE A 33 -12.96 -3.77 -9.18
C PHE A 33 -13.01 -2.29 -9.54
N VAL A 34 -13.64 -1.50 -8.68
CA VAL A 34 -13.76 -0.06 -8.88
C VAL A 34 -13.03 0.64 -7.75
N PRO A 35 -11.90 1.27 -8.03
CA PRO A 35 -11.17 2.00 -6.98
C PRO A 35 -12.02 3.13 -6.42
N MET A 36 -11.85 3.39 -5.14
CA MET A 36 -12.60 4.43 -4.46
C MET A 36 -12.09 5.81 -4.88
N SER A 37 -12.91 6.83 -4.61
CA SER A 37 -12.51 8.21 -4.87
C SER A 37 -11.39 8.62 -3.94
N VAL A 38 -10.68 9.68 -4.32
CA VAL A 38 -9.63 10.23 -3.47
C VAL A 38 -10.22 10.68 -2.14
N GLU A 39 -11.39 11.32 -2.18
CA GLU A 39 -12.01 11.80 -0.95
C GLU A 39 -12.32 10.64 -0.01
N SER A 40 -12.90 9.56 -0.52
CA SER A 40 -13.17 8.39 0.31
C SER A 40 -11.89 7.77 0.83
N ALA A 41 -10.86 7.71 -0.02
CA ALA A 41 -9.59 7.11 0.37
C ALA A 41 -8.93 7.86 1.52
N LEU A 42 -9.08 9.18 1.56
CA LEU A 42 -8.47 9.98 2.63
C LEU A 42 -9.07 9.70 3.99
N HIS A 43 -10.25 9.08 4.04
CA HIS A 43 -10.88 8.69 5.30
C HIS A 43 -10.81 7.18 5.52
N TYR A 44 -10.05 6.48 4.69
CA TYR A 44 -10.02 5.02 4.73
C TYR A 44 -9.26 4.50 5.93
N LYS A 45 -9.89 3.60 6.66
CA LYS A 45 -9.27 2.88 7.75
C LYS A 45 -9.97 1.54 7.85
N ALA A 46 -9.23 0.45 7.74
CA ALA A 46 -9.82 -0.88 7.71
C ALA A 46 -8.93 -1.87 8.44
N THR A 47 -9.56 -2.86 9.05
CA THR A 47 -8.86 -3.93 9.73
C THR A 47 -9.14 -5.23 9.00
N GLY A 48 -8.11 -6.02 8.79
CA GLY A 48 -8.26 -7.28 8.09
C GLY A 48 -6.94 -8.04 8.03
N ILE A 49 -6.93 -9.07 7.21
CA ILE A 49 -5.77 -9.96 7.10
C ILE A 49 -4.79 -9.43 6.08
N ALA A 50 -3.54 -9.33 6.50
CA ALA A 50 -2.42 -9.02 5.60
C ALA A 50 -1.68 -10.30 5.25
N SER A 51 -1.22 -10.38 4.02
CA SER A 51 -0.28 -11.40 3.58
C SER A 51 0.93 -10.67 3.00
N HIS A 52 1.94 -11.42 2.54
CA HIS A 52 3.08 -10.76 1.93
C HIS A 52 3.47 -11.46 0.64
N TYR A 53 4.16 -10.73 -0.21
CA TYR A 53 4.65 -11.24 -1.47
C TYR A 53 5.96 -10.57 -1.82
N GLU A 54 6.74 -11.23 -2.65
CA GLU A 54 8.00 -10.69 -3.09
C GLU A 54 7.90 -10.27 -4.54
N ALA A 55 8.35 -9.07 -4.84
CA ALA A 55 8.28 -8.55 -6.20
C ALA A 55 9.56 -7.81 -6.56
N ASP A 56 10.69 -8.40 -6.21
CA ASP A 56 11.98 -7.72 -6.35
C ASP A 56 12.31 -7.50 -7.83
N GLY A 57 12.20 -6.24 -8.25
CA GLY A 57 12.44 -5.85 -9.63
C GLY A 57 11.22 -5.93 -10.53
N ASP A 58 10.11 -6.48 -10.06
CA ASP A 58 8.89 -6.55 -10.86
C ASP A 58 8.23 -5.19 -10.97
N ILE A 59 7.45 -5.01 -12.04
CA ILE A 59 6.74 -3.77 -12.29
C ILE A 59 5.37 -3.84 -11.62
N GLY A 60 5.07 -2.89 -10.75
CA GLY A 60 3.76 -2.83 -10.12
C GLY A 60 2.72 -2.19 -11.02
N ALA A 61 1.51 -2.02 -10.49
CA ALA A 61 0.36 -1.59 -11.28
C ALA A 61 0.48 -0.19 -11.84
N ILE A 62 1.33 0.66 -11.28
CA ILE A 62 1.53 2.01 -11.80
C ILE A 62 2.82 2.13 -12.60
N GLY A 63 3.41 1.00 -12.99
CA GLY A 63 4.58 1.02 -13.86
C GLY A 63 5.90 1.27 -13.16
N GLN A 64 5.91 1.28 -11.84
CA GLN A 64 7.14 1.46 -11.08
C GLN A 64 7.65 0.13 -10.58
N LYS A 65 8.98 -0.02 -10.55
CA LYS A 65 9.58 -1.25 -10.06
C LYS A 65 9.46 -1.34 -8.55
N LEU A 66 9.16 -2.55 -8.09
CA LEU A 66 9.03 -2.85 -6.68
C LEU A 66 10.28 -3.61 -6.28
N TYR A 67 11.02 -3.09 -5.31
CA TYR A 67 12.27 -3.71 -4.87
C TYR A 67 12.12 -4.25 -3.45
N ARG A 68 12.79 -5.38 -3.21
CA ARG A 68 12.75 -6.05 -1.91
C ARG A 68 13.08 -5.12 -0.75
N HIS A 69 13.97 -4.17 -0.97
CA HIS A 69 14.42 -3.29 0.11
C HIS A 69 13.51 -2.09 0.34
N LYS A 70 12.39 -2.00 -0.40
CA LYS A 70 11.47 -0.88 -0.26
C LYS A 70 10.18 -1.31 0.41
N ARG A 71 9.47 -0.32 0.97
CA ARG A 71 8.19 -0.57 1.65
C ARG A 71 7.06 -0.36 0.65
N TYR A 72 6.53 -1.44 0.13
CA TYR A 72 5.43 -1.40 -0.83
C TYR A 72 4.33 -2.35 -0.42
N ALA A 73 3.15 -2.13 -0.98
CA ALA A 73 2.01 -2.99 -0.74
C ALA A 73 1.06 -2.95 -1.94
N ALA A 74 0.17 -3.93 -1.99
CA ALA A 74 -0.87 -4.04 -2.98
C ALA A 74 -2.23 -3.94 -2.29
N HIS A 75 -3.14 -3.18 -2.90
CA HIS A 75 -4.51 -3.04 -2.42
C HIS A 75 -5.44 -2.99 -3.62
N ARG A 76 -6.64 -3.60 -3.46
CA ARG A 76 -7.54 -3.74 -4.59
C ARG A 76 -8.17 -2.43 -5.05
N THR A 77 -8.51 -1.53 -4.12
CA THR A 77 -9.38 -0.40 -4.45
C THR A 77 -8.93 0.96 -3.96
N LEU A 78 -7.76 1.08 -3.39
CA LEU A 78 -7.22 2.41 -3.10
C LEU A 78 -6.72 3.06 -4.39
N PRO A 79 -6.83 4.39 -4.53
CA PRO A 79 -6.15 5.06 -5.64
C PRO A 79 -4.65 4.89 -5.48
N LEU A 80 -3.94 4.68 -6.58
CA LEU A 80 -2.50 4.42 -6.54
C LEU A 80 -1.73 5.58 -7.17
N PRO A 81 -0.61 5.96 -6.60
CA PRO A 81 -0.06 5.50 -5.34
C PRO A 81 -0.75 6.19 -4.16
N CYS A 82 -0.67 5.56 -3.01
CA CYS A 82 -1.05 6.26 -1.79
C CYS A 82 -0.14 5.77 -0.68
N THR A 83 -0.13 6.54 0.41
CA THR A 83 0.69 6.22 1.56
C THR A 83 -0.22 5.81 2.69
N VAL A 84 0.09 4.68 3.31
CA VAL A 84 -0.72 4.16 4.41
C VAL A 84 0.17 3.88 5.61
N ARG A 85 -0.45 3.92 6.80
CA ARG A 85 0.16 3.35 7.99
C ARG A 85 -0.45 1.99 8.20
N ILE A 86 0.39 0.97 8.34
CA ILE A 86 -0.07 -0.38 8.64
C ILE A 86 0.40 -0.73 10.04
N THR A 87 -0.54 -1.16 10.89
CA THR A 87 -0.24 -1.55 12.26
C THR A 87 -0.62 -3.01 12.44
N CYS A 88 0.31 -3.82 12.92
CA CYS A 88 0.05 -5.23 13.19
C CYS A 88 -0.51 -5.36 14.61
N HIS A 89 -1.68 -5.97 14.73
CA HIS A 89 -2.36 -6.06 16.03
C HIS A 89 -1.58 -6.88 17.02
N ARG A 90 -1.01 -8.00 16.58
CA ARG A 90 -0.32 -8.91 17.47
C ARG A 90 0.96 -8.33 18.05
N THR A 91 1.72 -7.60 17.22
CA THR A 91 3.02 -7.08 17.65
C THR A 91 2.97 -5.63 18.09
N GLY A 92 1.93 -4.90 17.71
CA GLY A 92 1.83 -3.47 17.98
C GLY A 92 2.76 -2.64 17.10
N LYS A 93 3.50 -3.27 16.19
CA LYS A 93 4.43 -2.53 15.32
C LYS A 93 3.68 -1.92 14.15
N SER A 94 4.19 -0.79 13.67
CA SER A 94 3.59 -0.14 12.52
C SER A 94 4.70 0.37 11.59
N CYS A 95 4.33 0.61 10.34
CA CYS A 95 5.22 1.26 9.41
C CYS A 95 4.44 2.00 8.34
N ILE A 96 5.12 2.91 7.67
CA ILE A 96 4.56 3.72 6.60
C ILE A 96 4.91 3.06 5.28
N VAL A 97 3.92 2.82 4.44
CA VAL A 97 4.06 1.97 3.27
C VAL A 97 3.43 2.65 2.07
N ARG A 98 4.09 2.50 0.91
CA ARG A 98 3.56 2.99 -0.36
C ARG A 98 2.72 1.89 -1.00
N VAL A 99 1.45 2.17 -1.23
CA VAL A 99 0.60 1.25 -1.96
C VAL A 99 0.76 1.58 -3.45
N ALA A 100 1.38 0.67 -4.18
CA ALA A 100 1.77 0.91 -5.57
C ALA A 100 1.41 -0.26 -6.47
N ASP A 101 0.58 -1.18 -5.98
CA ASP A 101 0.24 -2.36 -6.75
C ASP A 101 -1.20 -2.80 -6.45
N ARG A 102 -1.73 -3.70 -7.24
CA ARG A 102 -3.08 -4.23 -7.12
C ARG A 102 -3.08 -5.66 -6.61
N GLY A 103 -4.05 -5.98 -5.78
CA GLY A 103 -4.21 -7.26 -5.10
C GLY A 103 -4.44 -7.00 -3.63
N PRO A 104 -4.54 -8.02 -2.80
CA PRO A 104 -4.59 -9.45 -3.12
C PRO A 104 -5.96 -9.87 -3.65
N TYR A 105 -5.97 -11.01 -4.36
CA TYR A 105 -7.23 -11.50 -4.92
C TYR A 105 -7.68 -12.80 -4.25
N ILE A 106 -7.11 -13.12 -3.12
CA ILE A 106 -7.55 -14.25 -2.32
C ILE A 106 -8.60 -13.75 -1.33
N ARG A 107 -9.73 -14.45 -1.30
CA ARG A 107 -10.85 -14.04 -0.46
C ARG A 107 -10.39 -13.91 0.99
N GLY A 108 -10.86 -12.86 1.65
CA GLY A 108 -10.55 -12.64 3.05
C GLY A 108 -9.26 -11.90 3.31
N ARG A 109 -8.50 -11.55 2.27
CA ARG A 109 -7.27 -10.78 2.41
C ARG A 109 -7.53 -9.31 2.15
N LEU A 110 -6.98 -8.45 3.00
CA LEU A 110 -7.17 -7.01 2.89
C LEU A 110 -6.04 -6.35 2.11
N ILE A 111 -4.81 -6.71 2.43
CA ILE A 111 -3.63 -6.05 1.88
C ILE A 111 -2.51 -7.07 1.75
N ASP A 112 -1.67 -6.88 0.76
CA ASP A 112 -0.53 -7.75 0.53
C ASP A 112 0.71 -6.86 0.55
N VAL A 113 1.64 -7.13 1.47
CA VAL A 113 2.79 -6.26 1.67
C VAL A 113 4.06 -6.92 1.18
N GLY A 114 5.08 -6.09 0.92
CA GLY A 114 6.37 -6.62 0.52
C GLY A 114 7.12 -7.26 1.68
N THR A 115 8.19 -7.96 1.36
CA THR A 115 8.99 -8.69 2.34
C THR A 115 9.50 -7.79 3.47
N LYS A 116 10.02 -6.62 3.12
CA LYS A 116 10.55 -5.70 4.13
C LYS A 116 9.48 -5.30 5.14
N VAL A 117 8.28 -5.00 4.67
CA VAL A 117 7.18 -4.58 5.53
C VAL A 117 6.76 -5.73 6.44
N ALA A 118 6.63 -6.94 5.89
CA ALA A 118 6.25 -8.09 6.69
C ALA A 118 7.24 -8.34 7.82
N LYS A 119 8.52 -8.18 7.54
CA LYS A 119 9.56 -8.36 8.56
C LYS A 119 9.50 -7.26 9.60
N GLU A 120 9.30 -6.02 9.18
CA GLU A 120 9.24 -4.89 10.12
C GLU A 120 8.01 -4.98 11.02
N LEU A 121 6.89 -5.46 10.48
CA LEU A 121 5.69 -5.62 11.27
C LEU A 121 5.71 -6.88 12.14
N GLY A 122 6.63 -7.79 11.85
CA GLY A 122 6.84 -8.96 12.70
C GLY A 122 5.99 -10.17 12.33
N PHE A 123 5.45 -10.24 11.10
CA PHE A 123 4.65 -11.41 10.73
C PHE A 123 5.21 -12.19 9.55
N TYR A 124 6.43 -11.91 9.15
CA TYR A 124 7.00 -12.57 7.98
C TYR A 124 6.96 -14.10 8.10
N GLU A 125 7.35 -14.64 9.26
CA GLU A 125 7.38 -16.08 9.46
C GLU A 125 6.00 -16.69 9.53
N ARG A 126 5.05 -15.96 10.11
CA ARG A 126 3.67 -16.45 10.19
C ARG A 126 2.99 -16.47 8.84
N GLY A 127 3.39 -15.59 7.94
CA GLY A 127 2.80 -15.50 6.61
C GLY A 127 1.54 -14.65 6.55
N LEU A 128 0.73 -14.65 7.57
CA LEU A 128 -0.52 -13.88 7.66
C LEU A 128 -0.65 -13.28 9.04
N ASP A 129 -1.29 -12.12 9.13
CA ASP A 129 -1.61 -11.55 10.43
C ASP A 129 -2.70 -10.50 10.27
N THR A 130 -3.32 -10.12 11.38
CA THR A 130 -4.34 -9.07 11.36
C THR A 130 -3.67 -7.71 11.49
N VAL A 131 -4.06 -6.80 10.61
CA VAL A 131 -3.51 -5.45 10.62
C VAL A 131 -4.63 -4.44 10.47
N THR A 132 -4.32 -3.19 10.84
CA THR A 132 -5.15 -2.03 10.49
C THR A 132 -4.40 -1.22 9.47
N VAL A 133 -5.08 -0.82 8.39
CA VAL A 133 -4.53 0.01 7.32
C VAL A 133 -5.23 1.35 7.37
N GLU A 134 -4.45 2.42 7.47
CA GLU A 134 -4.98 3.76 7.53
C GLU A 134 -4.29 4.62 6.49
N VAL A 135 -5.06 5.30 5.63
CA VAL A 135 -4.49 6.14 4.59
C VAL A 135 -3.97 7.44 5.20
N ILE A 136 -2.76 7.81 4.84
CA ILE A 136 -2.15 9.07 5.26
C ILE A 136 -2.27 10.11 4.16
N SER A 137 -1.99 9.72 2.91
CA SER A 137 -2.07 10.64 1.79
C SER A 137 -2.29 9.86 0.49
N VAL A 138 -2.77 10.55 -0.53
CA VAL A 138 -3.04 9.97 -1.85
C VAL A 138 -2.23 10.71 -2.89
N GLY A 139 -1.58 9.94 -3.78
CA GLY A 139 -0.73 10.51 -4.81
C GLY A 139 0.59 10.98 -4.24
N ASP A 140 1.43 11.50 -5.12
CA ASP A 140 2.75 12.02 -4.74
C ASP A 140 2.76 13.54 -4.75
N GLY A 141 1.62 14.14 -4.64
CA GLY A 141 1.46 15.57 -4.56
C GLY A 141 1.53 16.17 -5.94
N LYS A 142 0.59 16.47 -6.60
CA LYS A 142 0.49 17.10 -7.88
C LYS A 142 0.66 16.18 -9.02
#